data_19f5ca2a41181f00e0047572b7c91722
#
_entry.id   19f5ca2a41181f00e0047572b7c91722
#
_cell.length_a   1.000
_cell.length_b   1.000
_cell.length_c   1.000
_cell.angle_alpha   90.00
_cell.angle_beta   90.00
_cell.angle_gamma   90.00
#
_symmetry.space_group_name_H-M   'P 1'
#
loop_
_entity.id
_entity.type
_entity.pdbx_description
1 polymer ?
#
loop_
_entity_poly.entity_id
_entity_poly.type
_entity_poly.pdbx_seq_one_letter_code
_entity_poly.pdbx_strand_id
1 'polypeptide(L)'
;STWANVTPCNMHIDGLAREVEKGVNAANGKGIIFNTITISDGISNGTEGMKYSLLSREIIADSIEAVVGCQAYDGVIAIGGCDKNMPGCIMGLARLNRPGLFIYGGTIKPGAGHTDMISVFEAVGQHAKGEITEIQVKQIAEVALPGPGSCGGMYTANSMASAIEALGMSLPGSSAQEAVSEEKKIDCLRAGEAVMNLLRLDI
;
A
#
# COMPACT_ATOMS: atom_id res chain seq x y z
N SER A 1 -4.29 0.72 -9.25
CA SER A 1 -3.75 0.08 -8.06
C SER A 1 -2.34 -0.43 -8.28
N THR A 2 -1.63 -0.73 -7.19
CA THR A 2 -0.30 -1.35 -7.20
C THR A 2 -0.38 -2.84 -6.81
N TRP A 3 -1.40 -3.54 -7.27
CA TRP A 3 -1.61 -4.94 -6.96
C TRP A 3 -0.57 -5.85 -7.63
N ALA A 4 -0.11 -6.85 -6.88
CA ALA A 4 0.57 -8.03 -7.41
C ALA A 4 0.44 -9.18 -6.41
N ASN A 5 0.17 -10.38 -6.89
CA ASN A 5 -0.01 -11.56 -6.04
C ASN A 5 1.28 -12.03 -5.35
N VAL A 6 2.44 -11.72 -5.91
CA VAL A 6 3.76 -12.09 -5.35
C VAL A 6 4.22 -11.15 -4.23
N THR A 7 3.61 -9.97 -4.10
CA THR A 7 4.04 -8.94 -3.16
C THR A 7 3.13 -8.95 -1.93
N PRO A 8 3.55 -9.47 -0.76
CA PRO A 8 2.69 -9.58 0.42
C PRO A 8 2.03 -8.27 0.85
N CYS A 9 2.73 -7.15 0.67
CA CYS A 9 2.20 -5.82 0.97
C CYS A 9 1.04 -5.39 0.06
N ASN A 10 0.89 -6.00 -1.12
CA ASN A 10 0.00 -5.54 -2.18
C ASN A 10 -0.98 -6.59 -2.69
N MET A 11 -0.87 -7.84 -2.27
CA MET A 11 -1.69 -8.94 -2.81
C MET A 11 -3.20 -8.81 -2.53
N HIS A 12 -3.61 -7.99 -1.56
CA HIS A 12 -5.01 -7.73 -1.21
C HIS A 12 -5.57 -6.46 -1.88
N ILE A 13 -4.72 -5.65 -2.51
CA ILE A 13 -5.10 -4.31 -3.02
C ILE A 13 -6.12 -4.40 -4.16
N ASP A 14 -6.18 -5.50 -4.92
CA ASP A 14 -7.24 -5.70 -5.91
C ASP A 14 -8.64 -5.64 -5.28
N GLY A 15 -8.82 -6.28 -4.13
CA GLY A 15 -10.05 -6.20 -3.37
C GLY A 15 -10.39 -4.77 -2.92
N LEU A 16 -9.39 -4.02 -2.44
CA LEU A 16 -9.57 -2.62 -2.04
C LEU A 16 -9.95 -1.73 -3.24
N ALA A 17 -9.34 -1.96 -4.40
CA ALA A 17 -9.67 -1.22 -5.62
C ALA A 17 -11.15 -1.41 -6.03
N ARG A 18 -11.69 -2.62 -5.83
CA ARG A 18 -13.12 -2.89 -6.08
C ARG A 18 -14.04 -2.16 -5.09
N GLU A 19 -13.63 -2.00 -3.84
CA GLU A 19 -14.40 -1.20 -2.88
C GLU A 19 -14.37 0.30 -3.26
N VAL A 20 -13.23 0.81 -3.73
CA VAL A 20 -13.14 2.18 -4.28
C VAL A 20 -14.06 2.35 -5.48
N GLU A 21 -14.05 1.41 -6.43
CA GLU A 21 -14.96 1.42 -7.59
C GLU A 21 -16.42 1.52 -7.18
N LYS A 22 -16.83 0.75 -6.16
CA LYS A 22 -18.21 0.82 -5.60
C LYS A 22 -18.51 2.22 -5.06
N GLY A 23 -17.57 2.83 -4.31
CA GLY A 23 -17.74 4.18 -3.77
C GLY A 23 -17.89 5.24 -4.86
N VAL A 24 -17.05 5.19 -5.90
CA VAL A 24 -17.14 6.07 -7.07
C VAL A 24 -18.50 5.91 -7.78
N ASN A 25 -18.89 4.65 -8.04
CA ASN A 25 -20.14 4.36 -8.74
C ASN A 25 -21.38 4.79 -7.91
N ALA A 26 -21.35 4.59 -6.59
CA ALA A 26 -22.43 5.04 -5.68
C ALA A 26 -22.55 6.58 -5.66
N ALA A 27 -21.47 7.30 -5.90
CA ALA A 27 -21.44 8.75 -5.99
C ALA A 27 -21.74 9.29 -7.42
N ASN A 28 -22.32 8.47 -8.31
CA ASN A 28 -22.65 8.78 -9.70
C ASN A 28 -21.41 9.04 -10.59
N GLY A 29 -20.25 8.46 -10.26
CA GLY A 29 -19.10 8.41 -11.12
C GLY A 29 -19.05 7.10 -11.91
N LYS A 30 -17.98 6.92 -12.68
CA LYS A 30 -17.63 5.65 -13.32
C LYS A 30 -16.22 5.25 -12.87
N GLY A 31 -16.16 4.30 -11.94
CA GLY A 31 -14.89 3.71 -11.52
C GLY A 31 -14.29 2.83 -12.60
N ILE A 32 -12.99 3.02 -12.89
CA ILE A 32 -12.22 2.19 -13.82
C ILE A 32 -10.93 1.80 -13.12
N ILE A 33 -10.67 0.50 -13.03
CA ILE A 33 -9.49 -0.03 -12.34
C ILE A 33 -8.41 -0.35 -13.37
N PHE A 34 -7.20 0.15 -13.13
CA PHE A 34 -5.99 -0.31 -13.81
C PHE A 34 -4.88 -0.55 -12.79
N ASN A 35 -3.87 -1.32 -13.18
CA ASN A 35 -2.74 -1.64 -12.33
C ASN A 35 -1.45 -1.09 -12.93
N THR A 36 -0.62 -0.49 -12.07
CA THR A 36 0.79 -0.25 -12.36
C THR A 36 1.63 -1.39 -11.80
N ILE A 37 2.91 -1.41 -12.11
CA ILE A 37 3.84 -2.38 -11.52
C ILE A 37 3.98 -2.19 -10.02
N THR A 38 4.39 -3.25 -9.35
CA THR A 38 4.89 -3.18 -7.97
C THR A 38 6.00 -4.19 -7.76
N ILE A 39 6.93 -3.88 -6.87
CA ILE A 39 7.96 -4.78 -6.39
C ILE A 39 7.96 -4.77 -4.87
N SER A 40 8.59 -5.78 -4.25
CA SER A 40 8.75 -5.87 -2.81
C SER A 40 10.21 -5.73 -2.44
N ASP A 41 10.56 -4.65 -1.75
CA ASP A 41 11.89 -4.42 -1.21
C ASP A 41 12.26 -5.51 -0.18
N GLY A 42 11.28 -5.96 0.60
CA GLY A 42 11.49 -7.02 1.59
C GLY A 42 11.93 -8.36 0.96
N ILE A 43 11.35 -8.72 -0.18
CA ILE A 43 11.72 -9.96 -0.91
C ILE A 43 13.08 -9.79 -1.61
N SER A 44 13.36 -8.62 -2.20
CA SER A 44 14.57 -8.38 -2.97
C SER A 44 15.77 -7.96 -2.13
N ASN A 45 15.58 -7.62 -0.85
CA ASN A 45 16.64 -7.16 0.03
C ASN A 45 17.78 -8.19 0.13
N GLY A 46 19.03 -7.73 0.01
CA GLY A 46 20.20 -8.58 0.00
C GLY A 46 20.46 -9.34 -1.31
N THR A 47 19.65 -9.13 -2.35
CA THR A 47 19.81 -9.73 -3.68
C THR A 47 20.14 -8.68 -4.75
N GLU A 48 20.52 -9.12 -5.96
CA GLU A 48 20.67 -8.23 -7.13
C GLU A 48 19.35 -7.52 -7.51
N GLY A 49 18.21 -8.09 -7.17
CA GLY A 49 16.89 -7.50 -7.40
C GLY A 49 16.71 -6.15 -6.72
N MET A 50 17.42 -5.88 -5.64
CA MET A 50 17.32 -4.61 -4.92
C MET A 50 17.77 -3.39 -5.76
N LYS A 51 18.56 -3.59 -6.81
CA LYS A 51 18.95 -2.55 -7.76
C LYS A 51 17.77 -1.93 -8.51
N TYR A 52 16.66 -2.65 -8.61
CA TYR A 52 15.43 -2.19 -9.27
C TYR A 52 14.49 -1.41 -8.35
N SER A 53 14.77 -1.38 -7.04
CA SER A 53 13.90 -0.77 -6.03
C SER A 53 13.61 0.70 -6.33
N LEU A 54 14.62 1.55 -6.38
CA LEU A 54 14.41 2.99 -6.65
C LEU A 54 13.87 3.26 -8.07
N LEU A 55 14.31 2.49 -9.06
CA LEU A 55 13.84 2.61 -10.42
C LEU A 55 12.33 2.39 -10.54
N SER A 56 11.78 1.45 -9.80
CA SER A 56 10.35 1.12 -9.85
C SER A 56 9.45 2.33 -9.51
N ARG A 57 9.91 3.23 -8.66
CA ARG A 57 9.21 4.45 -8.27
C ARG A 57 8.89 5.35 -9.47
N GLU A 58 9.88 5.56 -10.33
CA GLU A 58 9.72 6.36 -11.57
C GLU A 58 8.77 5.66 -12.56
N ILE A 59 8.96 4.36 -12.77
CA ILE A 59 8.10 3.58 -13.69
C ILE A 59 6.64 3.60 -13.21
N ILE A 60 6.40 3.51 -11.90
CA ILE A 60 5.06 3.61 -11.33
C ILE A 60 4.45 4.98 -11.64
N ALA A 61 5.18 6.07 -11.39
CA ALA A 61 4.74 7.42 -11.67
C ALA A 61 4.44 7.62 -13.15
N ASP A 62 5.36 7.21 -14.03
CA ASP A 62 5.22 7.29 -15.48
C ASP A 62 4.01 6.49 -15.99
N SER A 63 3.79 5.27 -15.45
CA SER A 63 2.66 4.44 -15.88
C SER A 63 1.31 5.05 -15.46
N ILE A 64 1.23 5.67 -14.28
CA ILE A 64 0.02 6.36 -13.83
C ILE A 64 -0.24 7.58 -14.72
N GLU A 65 0.77 8.41 -14.95
CA GLU A 65 0.67 9.59 -15.80
C GLU A 65 0.26 9.23 -17.23
N ALA A 66 0.91 8.22 -17.81
CA ALA A 66 0.62 7.77 -19.16
C ALA A 66 -0.83 7.26 -19.32
N VAL A 67 -1.30 6.40 -18.41
CA VAL A 67 -2.65 5.83 -18.50
C VAL A 67 -3.71 6.91 -18.28
N VAL A 68 -3.58 7.69 -17.22
CA VAL A 68 -4.57 8.74 -16.87
C VAL A 68 -4.59 9.85 -17.92
N GLY A 69 -3.44 10.25 -18.40
CA GLY A 69 -3.32 11.26 -19.47
C GLY A 69 -3.90 10.78 -20.79
N CYS A 70 -3.53 9.57 -21.24
CA CYS A 70 -4.00 8.99 -22.48
C CYS A 70 -5.52 8.77 -22.50
N GLN A 71 -6.07 8.25 -21.40
CA GLN A 71 -7.51 7.98 -21.30
C GLN A 71 -8.34 9.19 -20.86
N ALA A 72 -7.70 10.31 -20.58
CA ALA A 72 -8.34 11.55 -20.15
C ALA A 72 -9.26 11.37 -18.93
N TYR A 73 -8.83 10.58 -17.91
CA TYR A 73 -9.61 10.41 -16.68
C TYR A 73 -9.68 11.71 -15.88
N ASP A 74 -10.84 12.01 -15.34
CA ASP A 74 -11.11 13.27 -14.61
C ASP A 74 -10.44 13.31 -13.24
N GLY A 75 -10.37 12.17 -12.55
CA GLY A 75 -9.78 12.04 -11.22
C GLY A 75 -9.06 10.71 -11.02
N VAL A 76 -8.24 10.60 -9.99
CA VAL A 76 -7.41 9.42 -9.73
C VAL A 76 -7.41 9.04 -8.26
N ILE A 77 -7.61 7.77 -7.97
CA ILE A 77 -7.33 7.21 -6.65
C ILE A 77 -6.21 6.19 -6.79
N ALA A 78 -5.08 6.46 -6.18
CA ALA A 78 -3.95 5.54 -6.14
C ALA A 78 -3.97 4.73 -4.84
N ILE A 79 -3.74 3.40 -4.94
CA ILE A 79 -3.69 2.51 -3.79
C ILE A 79 -2.32 1.85 -3.76
N GLY A 80 -1.60 2.02 -2.65
CA GLY A 80 -0.25 1.49 -2.48
C GLY A 80 -0.03 0.93 -1.07
N GLY A 81 0.91 0.01 -0.94
CA GLY A 81 1.19 -0.66 0.33
C GLY A 81 2.64 -1.05 0.55
N CYS A 82 3.56 -0.75 -0.36
CA CYS A 82 4.97 -1.13 -0.25
C CYS A 82 5.89 0.07 -0.45
N ASP A 83 7.15 -0.09 -0.11
CA ASP A 83 8.18 0.94 0.03
C ASP A 83 8.22 1.94 -1.14
N LYS A 84 8.29 1.46 -2.37
CA LYS A 84 8.51 2.33 -3.54
C LYS A 84 7.24 2.65 -4.30
N ASN A 85 6.20 1.84 -4.18
CA ASN A 85 4.96 2.14 -4.88
C ASN A 85 4.18 3.31 -4.24
N MET A 86 4.32 3.52 -2.94
CA MET A 86 3.68 4.65 -2.27
C MET A 86 4.24 6.00 -2.75
N PRO A 87 5.56 6.27 -2.68
CA PRO A 87 6.10 7.50 -3.24
C PRO A 87 5.92 7.58 -4.76
N GLY A 88 5.99 6.48 -5.51
CA GLY A 88 5.72 6.45 -6.94
C GLY A 88 4.29 6.90 -7.29
N CYS A 89 3.30 6.45 -6.53
CA CYS A 89 1.91 6.89 -6.66
C CYS A 89 1.76 8.40 -6.41
N ILE A 90 2.37 8.91 -5.34
CA ILE A 90 2.30 10.36 -5.03
C ILE A 90 2.97 11.21 -6.11
N MET A 91 4.11 10.74 -6.64
CA MET A 91 4.77 11.40 -7.77
C MET A 91 3.85 11.46 -8.99
N GLY A 92 3.18 10.36 -9.33
CA GLY A 92 2.22 10.29 -10.42
C GLY A 92 1.03 11.23 -10.21
N LEU A 93 0.43 11.22 -9.02
CA LEU A 93 -0.67 12.13 -8.67
C LEU A 93 -0.25 13.60 -8.78
N ALA A 94 0.93 13.97 -8.27
CA ALA A 94 1.45 15.34 -8.33
C ALA A 94 1.72 15.80 -9.77
N ARG A 95 2.25 14.92 -10.64
CA ARG A 95 2.48 15.23 -12.06
C ARG A 95 1.20 15.45 -12.84
N LEU A 96 0.16 14.67 -12.53
CA LEU A 96 -1.14 14.76 -13.20
C LEU A 96 -1.86 16.07 -12.91
N ASN A 97 -1.68 16.64 -11.72
CA ASN A 97 -2.38 17.84 -11.26
C ASN A 97 -3.90 17.75 -11.51
N ARG A 98 -4.49 16.64 -11.12
CA ARG A 98 -5.94 16.37 -11.19
C ARG A 98 -6.49 16.02 -9.82
N PRO A 99 -7.80 16.17 -9.57
CA PRO A 99 -8.42 15.70 -8.36
C PRO A 99 -8.00 14.28 -8.03
N GLY A 100 -7.38 14.07 -6.87
CA GLY A 100 -6.81 12.78 -6.56
C GLY A 100 -6.66 12.51 -5.08
N LEU A 101 -6.73 11.24 -4.72
CA LEU A 101 -6.48 10.74 -3.37
C LEU A 101 -5.55 9.53 -3.41
N PHE A 102 -4.86 9.34 -2.31
CA PHE A 102 -4.10 8.13 -2.05
C PHE A 102 -4.77 7.30 -0.96
N ILE A 103 -4.77 5.98 -1.12
CA ILE A 103 -5.21 5.03 -0.10
C ILE A 103 -4.03 4.15 0.29
N TYR A 104 -3.73 4.14 1.58
CA TYR A 104 -2.81 3.18 2.15
C TYR A 104 -3.44 1.79 2.17
N GLY A 105 -2.76 0.80 1.60
CA GLY A 105 -3.22 -0.59 1.58
C GLY A 105 -3.38 -1.21 2.98
N GLY A 106 -2.82 -0.58 3.99
CA GLY A 106 -2.94 -0.97 5.38
C GLY A 106 -1.76 -1.79 5.89
N THR A 107 -1.59 -1.77 7.20
CA THR A 107 -0.53 -2.49 7.91
C THR A 107 -0.91 -3.95 8.08
N ILE A 108 0.06 -4.85 7.93
CA ILE A 108 -0.12 -6.28 8.16
C ILE A 108 -0.52 -6.56 9.60
N LYS A 109 -1.48 -7.46 9.79
CA LYS A 109 -1.91 -7.89 11.12
C LYS A 109 -0.80 -8.69 11.81
N PRO A 110 -0.51 -8.41 13.10
CA PRO A 110 0.39 -9.27 13.87
C PRO A 110 -0.24 -10.65 14.11
N GLY A 111 0.61 -11.63 14.33
CA GLY A 111 0.21 -12.99 14.65
C GLY A 111 -0.28 -13.16 16.09
N ALA A 112 -0.56 -14.39 16.46
CA ALA A 112 -0.98 -14.74 17.82
C ALA A 112 0.06 -14.30 18.85
N GLY A 113 -0.41 -13.75 19.99
CA GLY A 113 0.47 -13.24 21.03
C GLY A 113 1.23 -11.96 20.65
N HIS A 114 0.72 -11.21 19.68
CA HIS A 114 1.35 -9.98 19.15
C HIS A 114 2.72 -10.23 18.49
N THR A 115 2.96 -11.44 18.00
CA THR A 115 4.16 -11.72 17.21
C THR A 115 4.14 -10.97 15.90
N ASP A 116 5.21 -10.28 15.58
CA ASP A 116 5.36 -9.44 14.42
C ASP A 116 6.77 -9.58 13.80
N MET A 117 7.13 -8.71 12.89
CA MET A 117 8.43 -8.72 12.25
C MET A 117 9.58 -8.45 13.24
N ILE A 118 9.35 -7.65 14.27
CA ILE A 118 10.35 -7.38 15.30
C ILE A 118 10.63 -8.66 16.08
N SER A 119 9.61 -9.41 16.43
CA SER A 119 9.75 -10.73 17.08
C SER A 119 10.62 -11.68 16.27
N VAL A 120 10.51 -11.67 14.94
CA VAL A 120 11.36 -12.48 14.05
C VAL A 120 12.81 -11.99 14.07
N PHE A 121 13.05 -10.67 14.01
CA PHE A 121 14.40 -10.11 14.09
C PHE A 121 15.07 -10.42 15.43
N GLU A 122 14.33 -10.32 16.53
CA GLU A 122 14.81 -10.70 17.86
C GLU A 122 15.16 -12.19 17.92
N ALA A 123 14.33 -13.06 17.36
CA ALA A 123 14.59 -14.50 17.27
C ALA A 123 15.86 -14.81 16.46
N VAL A 124 16.12 -14.12 15.36
CA VAL A 124 17.35 -14.25 14.58
C VAL A 124 18.56 -13.84 15.44
N GLY A 125 18.45 -12.75 16.18
CA GLY A 125 19.49 -12.29 17.11
C GLY A 125 19.77 -13.29 18.25
N GLN A 126 18.74 -13.86 18.82
CA GLN A 126 18.83 -14.90 19.87
C GLN A 126 19.48 -16.18 19.32
N HIS A 127 19.11 -16.58 18.10
CA HIS A 127 19.74 -17.73 17.45
C HIS A 127 21.22 -17.51 17.18
N ALA A 128 21.62 -16.34 16.73
CA ALA A 128 23.03 -15.99 16.51
C ALA A 128 23.85 -16.05 17.78
N LYS A 129 23.23 -15.83 18.95
CA LYS A 129 23.87 -15.99 20.27
C LYS A 129 23.80 -17.43 20.83
N GLY A 130 23.12 -18.34 20.14
CA GLY A 130 22.92 -19.71 20.61
C GLY A 130 21.87 -19.87 21.72
N GLU A 131 21.00 -18.87 21.94
CA GLU A 131 19.96 -18.88 22.96
C GLU A 131 18.73 -19.70 22.52
N ILE A 132 18.44 -19.76 21.21
CA ILE A 132 17.37 -20.56 20.62
C ILE A 132 17.87 -21.33 19.40
N THR A 133 17.13 -22.38 19.03
CA THR A 133 17.42 -23.23 17.88
C THR A 133 16.85 -22.64 16.58
N GLU A 134 17.37 -23.08 15.43
CA GLU A 134 16.82 -22.73 14.11
C GLU A 134 15.35 -23.13 13.96
N ILE A 135 14.93 -24.25 14.58
CA ILE A 135 13.54 -24.70 14.57
C ILE A 135 12.63 -23.69 15.28
N GLN A 136 13.08 -23.14 16.40
CA GLN A 136 12.33 -22.12 17.13
C GLN A 136 12.23 -20.81 16.33
N VAL A 137 13.28 -20.39 15.63
CA VAL A 137 13.21 -19.23 14.70
C VAL A 137 12.15 -19.45 13.63
N LYS A 138 12.13 -20.63 13.00
CA LYS A 138 11.12 -20.97 11.98
C LYS A 138 9.70 -20.96 12.54
N GLN A 139 9.48 -21.51 13.73
CA GLN A 139 8.18 -21.51 14.38
C GLN A 139 7.67 -20.08 14.66
N ILE A 140 8.56 -19.18 15.12
CA ILE A 140 8.21 -17.77 15.33
C ILE A 140 7.86 -17.11 13.99
N ALA A 141 8.68 -17.32 12.96
CA ALA A 141 8.47 -16.72 11.64
C ALA A 141 7.15 -17.17 10.98
N GLU A 142 6.76 -18.44 11.15
CA GLU A 142 5.52 -19.00 10.57
C GLU A 142 4.24 -18.37 11.14
N VAL A 143 4.28 -17.87 12.38
CA VAL A 143 3.10 -17.31 13.06
C VAL A 143 3.10 -15.79 13.16
N ALA A 144 4.21 -15.15 12.82
CA ALA A 144 4.41 -13.72 13.09
C ALA A 144 3.51 -12.80 12.25
N LEU A 145 3.29 -13.14 10.98
CA LEU A 145 2.63 -12.25 10.01
C LEU A 145 1.66 -13.04 9.12
N PRO A 146 0.50 -13.45 9.62
CA PRO A 146 -0.38 -14.43 8.97
C PRO A 146 -1.29 -13.85 7.89
N GLY A 147 -0.89 -12.84 7.15
CA GLY A 147 -1.77 -12.25 6.13
C GLY A 147 -1.08 -11.26 5.22
N PRO A 148 -1.83 -10.57 4.36
CA PRO A 148 -1.30 -9.51 3.54
C PRO A 148 -1.25 -8.18 4.31
N GLY A 149 -0.41 -7.28 3.83
CA GLY A 149 -0.29 -5.92 4.34
C GLY A 149 1.13 -5.42 4.35
N SER A 150 1.28 -4.12 4.56
CA SER A 150 2.58 -3.47 4.70
C SER A 150 3.25 -3.87 6.01
N CYS A 151 4.58 -3.84 6.03
CA CYS A 151 5.35 -4.15 7.25
C CYS A 151 4.84 -3.38 8.47
N GLY A 152 4.74 -4.05 9.63
CA GLY A 152 4.25 -3.45 10.87
C GLY A 152 5.20 -2.46 11.55
N GLY A 153 6.46 -2.39 11.11
CA GLY A 153 7.42 -1.39 11.58
C GLY A 153 7.26 -0.04 10.87
N MET A 154 7.73 1.03 11.51
CA MET A 154 7.69 2.39 10.94
C MET A 154 8.78 2.56 9.86
N TYR A 155 8.81 1.67 8.87
CA TYR A 155 9.64 1.77 7.68
C TYR A 155 8.99 2.67 6.63
N THR A 156 9.46 2.61 5.38
CA THR A 156 9.01 3.53 4.33
C THR A 156 7.49 3.51 4.13
N ALA A 157 6.85 2.34 4.11
CA ALA A 157 5.40 2.25 3.87
C ALA A 157 4.58 2.98 4.94
N ASN A 158 4.86 2.73 6.23
CA ASN A 158 4.14 3.41 7.32
C ASN A 158 4.50 4.90 7.39
N SER A 159 5.78 5.25 7.22
CA SER A 159 6.23 6.65 7.20
C SER A 159 5.59 7.44 6.06
N MET A 160 5.54 6.84 4.87
CA MET A 160 4.89 7.46 3.72
C MET A 160 3.38 7.58 3.91
N ALA A 161 2.71 6.57 4.48
CA ALA A 161 1.29 6.64 4.78
C ALA A 161 0.98 7.82 5.71
N SER A 162 1.75 7.98 6.77
CA SER A 162 1.62 9.09 7.72
C SER A 162 1.91 10.45 7.06
N ALA A 163 2.96 10.53 6.23
CA ALA A 163 3.30 11.74 5.50
C ALA A 163 2.21 12.14 4.50
N ILE A 164 1.67 11.18 3.75
CA ILE A 164 0.61 11.39 2.77
C ILE A 164 -0.67 11.89 3.44
N GLU A 165 -1.01 11.34 4.60
CA GLU A 165 -2.14 11.82 5.41
C GLU A 165 -1.89 13.23 5.94
N ALA A 166 -0.70 13.51 6.45
CA ALA A 166 -0.33 14.85 6.92
C ALA A 166 -0.34 15.91 5.79
N LEU A 167 -0.05 15.51 4.56
CA LEU A 167 -0.17 16.37 3.37
C LEU A 167 -1.62 16.55 2.90
N GLY A 168 -2.59 15.90 3.52
CA GLY A 168 -4.00 15.96 3.12
C GLY A 168 -4.32 15.18 1.84
N MET A 169 -3.44 14.28 1.40
CA MET A 169 -3.64 13.48 0.18
C MET A 169 -4.30 12.12 0.45
N SER A 170 -4.66 11.80 1.67
CA SER A 170 -5.50 10.66 2.04
C SER A 170 -6.55 11.06 3.07
N LEU A 171 -7.54 10.21 3.28
CA LEU A 171 -8.56 10.46 4.29
C LEU A 171 -7.97 10.37 5.71
N PRO A 172 -8.45 11.21 6.65
CA PRO A 172 -8.00 11.16 8.04
C PRO A 172 -8.18 9.77 8.67
N GLY A 173 -7.11 9.27 9.30
CA GLY A 173 -7.05 7.97 9.95
C GLY A 173 -6.73 6.80 9.00
N SER A 174 -6.60 7.03 7.70
CA SER A 174 -6.30 6.00 6.69
C SER A 174 -4.93 5.33 6.93
N SER A 175 -3.94 6.09 7.38
CA SER A 175 -2.57 5.62 7.60
C SER A 175 -2.42 4.63 8.77
N ALA A 176 -3.38 4.60 9.70
CA ALA A 176 -3.33 3.77 10.90
C ALA A 176 -4.15 2.47 10.80
N GLN A 177 -4.75 2.18 9.64
CA GLN A 177 -5.67 1.06 9.50
C GLN A 177 -4.96 -0.24 9.13
N GLU A 178 -5.54 -1.34 9.59
CA GLU A 178 -5.13 -2.71 9.27
C GLU A 178 -5.55 -3.09 7.84
N ALA A 179 -4.69 -3.82 7.12
CA ALA A 179 -4.83 -4.09 5.69
C ALA A 179 -6.16 -4.78 5.28
N VAL A 180 -6.62 -5.73 6.09
CA VAL A 180 -7.81 -6.55 5.81
C VAL A 180 -8.95 -6.30 6.78
N SER A 181 -9.03 -5.09 7.34
CA SER A 181 -10.09 -4.67 8.25
C SER A 181 -11.35 -4.20 7.52
N GLU A 182 -12.49 -4.24 8.19
CA GLU A 182 -13.72 -3.63 7.67
C GLU A 182 -13.61 -2.10 7.59
N GLU A 183 -12.86 -1.49 8.53
CA GLU A 183 -12.56 -0.06 8.51
C GLU A 183 -11.84 0.34 7.23
N LYS A 184 -10.90 -0.49 6.75
CA LYS A 184 -10.18 -0.24 5.50
C LYS A 184 -11.11 -0.32 4.28
N LYS A 185 -12.06 -1.22 4.26
CA LYS A 185 -13.06 -1.30 3.17
C LYS A 185 -13.96 -0.07 3.17
N ILE A 186 -14.41 0.38 4.34
CA ILE A 186 -15.21 1.60 4.49
C ILE A 186 -14.40 2.82 4.04
N ASP A 187 -13.13 2.88 4.39
CA ASP A 187 -12.21 3.94 3.95
C ASP A 187 -12.12 4.01 2.42
N CYS A 188 -12.02 2.86 1.76
CA CYS A 188 -12.03 2.77 0.30
C CYS A 188 -13.32 3.29 -0.34
N LEU A 189 -14.49 2.93 0.21
CA LEU A 189 -15.78 3.46 -0.23
C LEU A 189 -15.83 4.99 -0.10
N ARG A 190 -15.44 5.51 1.07
CA ARG A 190 -15.43 6.95 1.37
C ARG A 190 -14.43 7.70 0.47
N ALA A 191 -13.30 7.11 0.13
CA ALA A 191 -12.34 7.72 -0.78
C ALA A 191 -12.92 7.86 -2.20
N GLY A 192 -13.70 6.89 -2.66
CA GLY A 192 -14.46 6.99 -3.91
C GLY A 192 -15.43 8.18 -3.91
N GLU A 193 -16.20 8.34 -2.85
CA GLU A 193 -17.11 9.48 -2.68
C GLU A 193 -16.35 10.81 -2.59
N ALA A 194 -15.22 10.82 -1.88
CA ALA A 194 -14.42 12.03 -1.69
C ALA A 194 -13.85 12.58 -3.02
N VAL A 195 -13.30 11.72 -3.88
CA VAL A 195 -12.83 12.16 -5.20
C VAL A 195 -13.98 12.69 -6.06
N MET A 196 -15.14 12.08 -6.01
CA MET A 196 -16.32 12.59 -6.72
C MET A 196 -16.76 13.97 -6.18
N ASN A 197 -16.56 14.24 -4.89
CA ASN A 197 -16.81 15.56 -4.33
C ASN A 197 -15.77 16.61 -4.79
N LEU A 198 -14.49 16.24 -4.85
CA LEU A 198 -13.46 17.14 -5.41
C LEU A 198 -13.79 17.52 -6.86
N LEU A 199 -14.19 16.56 -7.69
CA LEU A 199 -14.61 16.81 -9.07
C LEU A 199 -15.81 17.76 -9.16
N ARG A 200 -16.80 17.63 -8.27
CA ARG A 200 -17.98 18.53 -8.24
C ARG A 200 -17.63 19.95 -7.79
N LEU A 201 -16.63 20.09 -6.97
CA LEU A 201 -16.16 21.39 -6.45
C LEU A 201 -15.16 22.06 -7.39
N ASP A 202 -14.76 21.37 -8.46
CA ASP A 202 -13.76 21.84 -9.42
C ASP A 202 -12.41 22.21 -8.74
N ILE A 203 -11.96 21.30 -7.82
CA ILE A 203 -10.74 21.48 -7.03
C ILE A 203 -9.70 20.46 -7.48
#